data_24700fa134d98d8cb314020e67b64f8c
#
_entry.id   24700fa134d98d8cb314020e67b64f8c
#
_cell.length_a   1.000
_cell.length_b   1.000
_cell.length_c   1.000
_cell.angle_alpha   90.00
_cell.angle_beta   90.00
_cell.angle_gamma   90.00
#
_symmetry.space_group_name_H-M   'P 1'
#
loop_
_entity.id
_entity.type
_entity.pdbx_description
1 polymer ?
#
loop_
_entity_poly.entity_id
_entity_poly.type
_entity_poly.pdbx_seq_one_letter_code
_entity_poly.pdbx_strand_id
1 'polypeptide(L)'
;TNGTITDFDGNFLLNANKGDIIVISFIGYLTQELPAATSLNVILKDDTETLEEVVVIGYGTQKKSDLTGSVAVVDTEALKQTSHSNISTMLEGKVSGVQVTSDGQPGADPTVRIRGVGSFGDTSPLYVIDGVPMGTSIRDFSSNDIETIQILKDASAAAIYGSRASNGVILITTKKGT
;
A
#
# COMPACT_ATOMS: atom_id res chain seq x y z
N THR A 1 -9.98 26.36 28.68
CA THR A 1 -9.81 26.31 27.23
C THR A 1 -11.01 27.02 26.64
N ASN A 2 -10.81 28.08 25.87
CA ASN A 2 -11.86 28.82 25.21
C ASN A 2 -11.89 28.37 23.73
N GLY A 3 -13.06 28.08 23.18
CA GLY A 3 -13.20 27.59 21.81
C GLY A 3 -14.47 28.11 21.16
N THR A 4 -14.46 28.22 19.84
CA THR A 4 -15.61 28.59 19.01
C THR A 4 -15.60 27.75 17.73
N ILE A 5 -16.72 27.75 17.03
CA ILE A 5 -16.86 27.14 15.70
C ILE A 5 -17.12 28.26 14.67
N THR A 6 -16.79 28.02 13.43
CA THR A 6 -17.11 28.94 12.33
C THR A 6 -18.59 28.86 11.96
N ASP A 7 -19.13 29.96 11.46
CA ASP A 7 -20.44 29.99 10.79
C ASP A 7 -20.34 29.41 9.34
N PHE A 8 -21.47 29.42 8.62
CA PHE A 8 -21.54 28.91 7.23
C PHE A 8 -20.69 29.71 6.24
N ASP A 9 -20.39 30.98 6.57
CA ASP A 9 -19.56 31.88 5.74
C ASP A 9 -18.08 31.81 6.14
N GLY A 10 -17.72 30.94 7.13
CA GLY A 10 -16.37 30.75 7.61
C GLY A 10 -15.91 31.80 8.64
N ASN A 11 -16.79 32.65 9.14
CA ASN A 11 -16.44 33.66 10.14
C ASN A 11 -16.48 33.04 11.56
N PHE A 12 -15.57 33.48 12.40
CA PHE A 12 -15.53 33.11 13.81
C PHE A 12 -15.24 34.31 14.70
N LEU A 13 -15.71 34.22 15.93
CA LEU A 13 -15.42 35.19 16.98
C LEU A 13 -14.89 34.44 18.19
N LEU A 14 -13.69 34.80 18.62
CA LEU A 14 -13.05 34.18 19.78
C LEU A 14 -12.45 35.25 20.69
N ASN A 15 -12.76 35.20 21.98
CA ASN A 15 -12.13 36.05 22.95
C ASN A 15 -10.76 35.47 23.34
N ALA A 16 -9.69 36.16 22.93
CA ALA A 16 -8.31 35.76 23.22
C ALA A 16 -7.49 37.01 23.65
N ASN A 17 -6.46 36.78 24.46
CA ASN A 17 -5.56 37.85 24.86
C ASN A 17 -4.45 37.99 23.82
N LYS A 18 -3.82 39.16 23.77
CA LYS A 18 -2.68 39.41 22.90
C LYS A 18 -1.51 38.51 23.34
N GLY A 19 -1.08 37.62 22.45
CA GLY A 19 -0.02 36.65 22.68
C GLY A 19 -0.52 35.19 22.87
N ASP A 20 -1.82 34.98 22.96
CA ASP A 20 -2.39 33.62 22.94
C ASP A 20 -2.20 32.98 21.56
N ILE A 21 -2.06 31.67 21.55
CA ILE A 21 -2.00 30.88 20.31
C ILE A 21 -3.39 30.32 20.03
N ILE A 22 -3.93 30.61 18.86
CA ILE A 22 -5.17 30.05 18.37
C ILE A 22 -4.85 28.82 17.52
N VAL A 23 -5.42 27.70 17.90
CA VAL A 23 -5.31 26.44 17.17
C VAL A 23 -6.55 26.25 16.32
N ILE A 24 -6.38 26.12 15.03
CA ILE A 24 -7.46 25.97 14.07
C ILE A 24 -7.34 24.58 13.43
N SER A 25 -8.40 23.79 13.56
CA SER A 25 -8.45 22.44 13.01
C SER A 25 -9.77 22.17 12.33
N PHE A 26 -9.72 21.45 11.21
CA PHE A 26 -10.90 20.94 10.50
C PHE A 26 -10.57 19.58 9.89
N ILE A 27 -11.58 18.73 9.77
CA ILE A 27 -11.39 17.37 9.22
C ILE A 27 -10.93 17.47 7.76
N GLY A 28 -9.81 16.82 7.44
CA GLY A 28 -9.21 16.84 6.09
C GLY A 28 -8.27 18.02 5.82
N TYR A 29 -7.94 18.82 6.86
CA TYR A 29 -7.02 19.95 6.76
C TYR A 29 -5.95 19.89 7.86
N LEU A 30 -4.74 20.38 7.53
CA LEU A 30 -3.66 20.49 8.48
C LEU A 30 -4.03 21.48 9.60
N THR A 31 -3.86 21.04 10.84
CA THR A 31 -4.01 21.93 12.00
C THR A 31 -3.01 23.06 11.92
N GLN A 32 -3.48 24.31 12.09
CA GLN A 32 -2.65 25.51 12.07
C GLN A 32 -2.67 26.21 13.43
N GLU A 33 -1.50 26.67 13.87
CA GLU A 33 -1.33 27.45 15.07
C GLU A 33 -0.91 28.88 14.70
N LEU A 34 -1.70 29.85 15.11
CA LEU A 34 -1.50 31.26 14.77
C LEU A 34 -1.62 32.14 16.01
N PRO A 35 -0.79 33.20 16.14
CA PRO A 35 -0.94 34.15 17.23
C PRO A 35 -2.25 34.91 17.12
N ALA A 36 -2.91 35.17 18.24
CA ALA A 36 -4.13 35.93 18.32
C ALA A 36 -3.94 37.35 17.78
N ALA A 37 -4.78 37.76 16.85
CA ALA A 37 -4.83 39.10 16.26
C ALA A 37 -6.27 39.58 16.18
N THR A 38 -6.45 40.89 16.06
CA THR A 38 -7.78 41.52 16.00
C THR A 38 -8.61 41.06 14.78
N SER A 39 -7.94 40.68 13.71
CA SER A 39 -8.52 40.07 12.53
C SER A 39 -7.54 39.00 11.99
N LEU A 40 -8.03 37.80 11.77
CA LEU A 40 -7.28 36.69 11.20
C LEU A 40 -8.01 36.20 9.96
N ASN A 41 -7.29 36.12 8.85
CA ASN A 41 -7.74 35.41 7.67
C ASN A 41 -6.88 34.15 7.53
N VAL A 42 -7.51 32.99 7.67
CA VAL A 42 -6.82 31.71 7.70
C VAL A 42 -7.21 30.89 6.50
N ILE A 43 -6.23 30.53 5.69
CA ILE A 43 -6.43 29.61 4.57
C ILE A 43 -5.95 28.24 5.05
N LEU A 44 -6.90 27.32 5.22
CA LEU A 44 -6.57 25.95 5.58
C LEU A 44 -5.89 25.26 4.39
N LYS A 45 -4.85 24.49 4.69
CA LYS A 45 -4.18 23.64 3.70
C LYS A 45 -4.75 22.24 3.84
N ASP A 46 -5.09 21.65 2.71
CA ASP A 46 -5.55 20.28 2.69
C ASP A 46 -4.53 19.39 3.41
N ASP A 47 -5.02 18.59 4.36
CA ASP A 47 -4.25 17.51 4.92
C ASP A 47 -4.23 16.39 3.87
N THR A 48 -3.39 16.60 2.86
CA THR A 48 -2.96 15.51 1.99
C THR A 48 -1.94 14.67 2.74
N GLU A 49 -2.24 14.23 3.96
CA GLU A 49 -1.64 13.00 4.40
C GLU A 49 -2.12 11.96 3.39
N THR A 50 -1.30 11.75 2.37
CA THR A 50 -1.30 10.51 1.63
C THR A 50 -1.42 9.44 2.72
N LEU A 51 -2.52 8.71 2.72
CA LEU A 51 -2.66 7.50 3.53
C LEU A 51 -1.32 6.81 3.41
N GLU A 52 -0.49 6.90 4.46
CA GLU A 52 0.84 6.32 4.42
C GLU A 52 0.61 4.84 4.19
N GLU A 53 0.86 4.42 2.97
CA GLU A 53 0.61 3.08 2.51
C GLU A 53 1.45 2.14 3.38
N VAL A 54 0.77 1.50 4.32
CA VAL A 54 1.41 0.58 5.25
C VAL A 54 1.64 -0.73 4.52
N VAL A 55 2.89 -1.11 4.41
CA VAL A 55 3.31 -2.37 3.79
C VAL A 55 3.43 -3.43 4.87
N VAL A 56 2.73 -4.54 4.68
CA VAL A 56 2.88 -5.72 5.55
C VAL A 56 4.19 -6.40 5.19
N ILE A 57 5.10 -6.51 6.14
CA ILE A 57 6.31 -7.32 6.02
C ILE A 57 6.21 -8.50 6.98
N GLY A 58 6.83 -9.63 6.67
CA GLY A 58 6.69 -10.95 7.27
C GLY A 58 6.37 -11.06 8.76
N TYR A 59 6.79 -10.11 9.59
CA TYR A 59 6.52 -10.09 11.04
C TYR A 59 6.00 -8.74 11.54
N GLY A 60 5.35 -7.94 10.69
CA GLY A 60 4.78 -6.65 11.13
C GLY A 60 4.36 -5.76 9.97
N THR A 61 3.93 -4.56 10.32
CA THR A 61 3.59 -3.51 9.36
C THR A 61 4.62 -2.40 9.47
N GLN A 62 5.17 -1.96 8.35
CA GLN A 62 6.06 -0.79 8.28
C GLN A 62 5.52 0.21 7.25
N LYS A 63 5.87 1.48 7.45
CA LYS A 63 5.55 2.51 6.47
C LYS A 63 6.35 2.25 5.19
N LYS A 64 5.74 2.42 4.04
CA LYS A 64 6.39 2.26 2.74
C LYS A 64 7.62 3.15 2.59
N SER A 65 7.61 4.34 3.20
CA SER A 65 8.74 5.27 3.26
C SER A 65 9.97 4.71 3.97
N ASP A 66 9.77 3.80 4.93
CA ASP A 66 10.82 3.24 5.77
C ASP A 66 11.47 2.00 5.14
N LEU A 67 10.90 1.50 4.05
CA LEU A 67 11.44 0.37 3.31
C LEU A 67 12.52 0.85 2.35
N THR A 68 13.75 0.43 2.58
CA THR A 68 14.89 0.71 1.68
C THR A 68 14.86 -0.05 0.38
N GLY A 69 13.96 -1.03 0.26
CA GLY A 69 13.78 -1.90 -0.92
C GLY A 69 12.69 -1.42 -1.87
N SER A 70 12.76 -1.83 -3.14
CA SER A 70 11.70 -1.56 -4.14
C SER A 70 10.51 -2.47 -3.89
N VAL A 71 9.47 -1.94 -3.27
CA VAL A 71 8.19 -2.60 -3.04
C VAL A 71 7.15 -2.00 -3.98
N ALA A 72 6.43 -2.85 -4.72
CA ALA A 72 5.27 -2.45 -5.49
C ALA A 72 4.00 -2.96 -4.79
N VAL A 73 3.09 -2.06 -4.50
CA VAL A 73 1.74 -2.39 -4.04
C VAL A 73 0.82 -2.38 -5.26
N VAL A 74 -0.03 -3.37 -5.36
CA VAL A 74 -0.95 -3.55 -6.48
C VAL A 74 -2.34 -3.15 -6.03
N ASP A 75 -2.97 -2.26 -6.80
CA ASP A 75 -4.36 -1.90 -6.59
C ASP A 75 -5.28 -3.10 -6.90
N THR A 76 -5.86 -3.67 -5.86
CA THR A 76 -6.72 -4.85 -5.97
C THR A 76 -8.09 -4.53 -6.58
N GLU A 77 -8.55 -3.28 -6.52
CA GLU A 77 -9.80 -2.90 -7.18
C GLU A 77 -9.66 -2.91 -8.70
N ALA A 78 -8.52 -2.44 -9.21
CA ALA A 78 -8.19 -2.53 -10.62
C ALA A 78 -8.04 -3.99 -11.10
N LEU A 79 -7.69 -4.91 -10.20
CA LEU A 79 -7.57 -6.34 -10.51
C LEU A 79 -8.93 -7.04 -10.60
N LYS A 80 -9.90 -6.65 -9.79
CA LYS A 80 -11.25 -7.26 -9.77
C LYS A 80 -12.07 -6.98 -11.03
N GLN A 81 -11.72 -5.93 -11.79
CA GLN A 81 -12.41 -5.58 -13.04
C GLN A 81 -12.14 -6.57 -14.18
N THR A 82 -11.11 -7.37 -14.05
CA THR A 82 -10.74 -8.40 -15.04
C THR A 82 -11.03 -9.78 -14.46
N SER A 83 -11.90 -10.54 -15.16
CA SER A 83 -12.24 -11.91 -14.77
C SER A 83 -11.10 -12.86 -15.13
N HIS A 84 -10.08 -12.93 -14.28
CA HIS A 84 -8.99 -13.89 -14.40
C HIS A 84 -9.14 -14.99 -13.34
N SER A 85 -8.97 -16.23 -13.76
CA SER A 85 -9.04 -17.39 -12.87
C SER A 85 -7.76 -17.62 -12.05
N ASN A 86 -6.67 -16.89 -12.37
CA ASN A 86 -5.37 -17.07 -11.70
C ASN A 86 -4.78 -15.71 -11.33
N ILE A 87 -4.32 -15.60 -10.09
CA ILE A 87 -3.70 -14.38 -9.53
C ILE A 87 -2.49 -13.95 -10.34
N SER A 88 -1.71 -14.91 -10.83
CA SER A 88 -0.51 -14.61 -11.61
C SER A 88 -0.84 -13.87 -12.91
N THR A 89 -1.93 -14.23 -13.59
CA THR A 89 -2.37 -13.52 -14.80
C THR A 89 -2.91 -12.12 -14.51
N MET A 90 -3.44 -11.90 -13.32
CA MET A 90 -3.92 -10.57 -12.90
C MET A 90 -2.79 -9.54 -12.76
N LEU A 91 -1.57 -10.00 -12.51
CA LEU A 91 -0.37 -9.15 -12.38
C LEU A 91 0.21 -8.73 -13.73
N GLU A 92 -0.23 -9.36 -14.82
CA GLU A 92 0.28 -9.10 -16.17
C GLU A 92 0.02 -7.64 -16.58
N GLY A 93 1.10 -6.93 -16.93
CA GLY A 93 1.05 -5.51 -17.35
C GLY A 93 0.68 -4.50 -16.26
N LYS A 94 0.37 -4.95 -15.03
CA LYS A 94 -0.03 -4.06 -13.92
C LYS A 94 1.14 -3.60 -13.06
N VAL A 95 2.24 -4.36 -13.07
CA VAL A 95 3.39 -4.09 -12.19
C VAL A 95 4.67 -4.01 -13.00
N SER A 96 5.36 -2.87 -12.91
CA SER A 96 6.66 -2.70 -13.59
C SER A 96 7.68 -3.72 -13.07
N GLY A 97 8.46 -4.33 -13.98
CA GLY A 97 9.48 -5.32 -13.64
C GLY A 97 8.94 -6.69 -13.23
N VAL A 98 7.66 -6.96 -13.42
CA VAL A 98 7.05 -8.28 -13.31
C VAL A 98 6.64 -8.74 -14.71
N GLN A 99 7.16 -9.87 -15.12
CA GLN A 99 6.82 -10.53 -16.38
C GLN A 99 5.98 -11.78 -16.08
N VAL A 100 4.84 -11.87 -16.73
CA VAL A 100 3.98 -13.05 -16.67
C VAL A 100 3.94 -13.67 -18.06
N THR A 101 4.23 -14.95 -18.16
CA THR A 101 4.19 -15.69 -19.41
C THR A 101 3.24 -16.88 -19.25
N SER A 102 2.21 -16.94 -20.08
CA SER A 102 1.27 -18.07 -20.14
C SER A 102 1.59 -18.91 -21.37
N ASP A 103 1.68 -20.21 -21.20
CA ASP A 103 1.90 -21.16 -22.31
C ASP A 103 0.64 -21.40 -23.16
N GLY A 104 -0.49 -20.76 -22.79
CA GLY A 104 -1.77 -20.88 -23.52
C GLY A 104 -2.46 -22.23 -23.37
N GLN A 105 -1.93 -23.15 -22.59
CA GLN A 105 -2.58 -24.42 -22.32
C GLN A 105 -3.65 -24.27 -21.22
N PRO A 106 -4.86 -24.79 -21.41
CA PRO A 106 -5.87 -24.77 -20.37
C PRO A 106 -5.40 -25.48 -19.10
N GLY A 107 -5.43 -24.78 -17.96
CA GLY A 107 -5.01 -25.31 -16.66
C GLY A 107 -3.51 -25.28 -16.39
N ALA A 108 -2.69 -24.75 -17.31
CA ALA A 108 -1.28 -24.49 -17.02
C ALA A 108 -1.12 -23.25 -16.14
N ASP A 109 -0.20 -23.32 -15.17
CA ASP A 109 0.15 -22.16 -14.38
C ASP A 109 1.01 -21.18 -15.19
N PRO A 110 0.68 -19.89 -15.20
CA PRO A 110 1.54 -18.89 -15.82
C PRO A 110 2.86 -18.78 -15.05
N THR A 111 3.95 -18.64 -15.77
CA THR A 111 5.27 -18.40 -15.20
C THR A 111 5.40 -16.91 -14.87
N VAL A 112 5.64 -16.59 -13.60
CA VAL A 112 5.91 -15.24 -13.12
C VAL A 112 7.39 -15.07 -12.89
N ARG A 113 7.96 -13.95 -13.37
CA ARG A 113 9.36 -13.57 -13.13
C ARG A 113 9.43 -12.13 -12.67
N ILE A 114 10.24 -11.88 -11.65
CA ILE A 114 10.50 -10.53 -11.14
C ILE A 114 11.90 -10.12 -11.57
N ARG A 115 12.02 -8.98 -12.29
CA ARG A 115 13.27 -8.45 -12.82
C ARG A 115 14.05 -9.39 -13.75
N GLY A 116 13.37 -10.33 -14.38
CA GLY A 116 13.96 -11.25 -15.36
C GLY A 116 14.58 -12.50 -14.74
N VAL A 117 15.55 -13.09 -15.43
CA VAL A 117 16.23 -14.32 -15.02
C VAL A 117 17.51 -13.94 -14.26
N GLY A 118 17.49 -14.12 -12.93
CA GLY A 118 18.61 -13.79 -12.06
C GLY A 118 19.48 -14.99 -11.65
N SER A 119 19.04 -16.22 -11.92
CA SER A 119 19.76 -17.44 -11.52
C SER A 119 19.61 -18.57 -12.53
N PHE A 120 20.59 -19.51 -12.51
CA PHE A 120 20.47 -20.78 -13.22
C PHE A 120 19.62 -21.73 -12.35
N GLY A 121 18.35 -21.89 -12.67
CA GLY A 121 17.44 -22.77 -11.93
C GLY A 121 16.00 -22.25 -11.92
N ASP A 122 15.28 -22.53 -10.87
CA ASP A 122 13.92 -22.00 -10.69
C ASP A 122 13.97 -20.48 -10.51
N THR A 123 13.30 -19.77 -11.41
CA THR A 123 13.22 -18.29 -11.42
C THR A 123 11.90 -17.76 -10.90
N SER A 124 11.06 -18.66 -10.36
CA SER A 124 9.75 -18.32 -9.82
C SER A 124 9.88 -17.55 -8.50
N PRO A 125 9.05 -16.53 -8.25
CA PRO A 125 9.02 -15.83 -6.97
C PRO A 125 8.43 -16.72 -5.87
N LEU A 126 8.74 -16.41 -4.64
CA LEU A 126 8.10 -17.01 -3.47
C LEU A 126 6.76 -16.36 -3.21
N TYR A 127 5.70 -17.14 -3.10
CA TYR A 127 4.40 -16.67 -2.66
C TYR A 127 4.24 -16.82 -1.17
N VAL A 128 3.77 -15.75 -0.52
CA VAL A 128 3.50 -15.73 0.91
C VAL A 128 2.07 -15.21 1.11
N ILE A 129 1.23 -16.02 1.73
CA ILE A 129 -0.17 -15.68 2.00
C ILE A 129 -0.34 -15.53 3.51
N ASP A 130 -0.82 -14.35 3.95
CA ASP A 130 -1.01 -14.01 5.36
C ASP A 130 0.21 -14.36 6.25
N GLY A 131 1.41 -14.13 5.71
CA GLY A 131 2.68 -14.41 6.38
C GLY A 131 3.17 -15.87 6.25
N VAL A 132 2.40 -16.77 5.65
CA VAL A 132 2.77 -18.18 5.47
C VAL A 132 3.37 -18.39 4.09
N PRO A 133 4.63 -18.87 3.96
CA PRO A 133 5.23 -19.20 2.69
C PRO A 133 4.58 -20.45 2.05
N MET A 134 3.92 -20.26 0.90
CA MET A 134 3.19 -21.33 0.18
C MET A 134 4.03 -22.03 -0.90
N GLY A 135 5.17 -21.45 -1.31
CA GLY A 135 6.00 -21.98 -2.39
C GLY A 135 5.98 -21.13 -3.66
N THR A 136 6.18 -21.78 -4.82
CA THR A 136 6.34 -21.10 -6.12
C THR A 136 5.08 -21.11 -7.00
N SER A 137 3.96 -21.67 -6.52
CA SER A 137 2.69 -21.79 -7.25
C SER A 137 1.49 -21.54 -6.34
N ILE A 138 0.45 -20.86 -6.88
CA ILE A 138 -0.83 -20.63 -6.20
C ILE A 138 -1.94 -21.01 -7.15
N ARG A 139 -2.46 -22.23 -7.06
CA ARG A 139 -3.50 -22.73 -7.98
C ARG A 139 -4.92 -22.44 -7.51
N ASP A 140 -5.19 -22.63 -6.24
CA ASP A 140 -6.55 -22.75 -5.71
C ASP A 140 -6.96 -21.53 -4.86
N PHE A 141 -6.47 -20.33 -5.24
CA PHE A 141 -6.76 -19.14 -4.47
C PHE A 141 -7.72 -18.21 -5.22
N SER A 142 -8.85 -17.88 -4.59
CA SER A 142 -9.83 -16.97 -5.18
C SER A 142 -9.34 -15.53 -5.12
N SER A 143 -9.35 -14.86 -6.27
CA SER A 143 -9.03 -13.42 -6.35
C SER A 143 -9.98 -12.53 -5.52
N ASN A 144 -11.19 -13.02 -5.22
CA ASN A 144 -12.18 -12.30 -4.43
C ASN A 144 -11.80 -12.19 -2.96
N ASP A 145 -10.97 -13.13 -2.47
CA ASP A 145 -10.55 -13.19 -1.07
C ASP A 145 -9.33 -12.32 -0.79
N ILE A 146 -8.77 -11.70 -1.82
CA ILE A 146 -7.59 -10.84 -1.70
C ILE A 146 -7.98 -9.45 -1.22
N GLU A 147 -7.26 -8.97 -0.21
CA GLU A 147 -7.30 -7.59 0.28
C GLU A 147 -6.19 -6.76 -0.36
N THR A 148 -4.92 -7.22 -0.28
CA THR A 148 -3.78 -6.54 -0.87
C THR A 148 -2.79 -7.52 -1.50
N ILE A 149 -2.09 -7.06 -2.57
CA ILE A 149 -0.95 -7.75 -3.14
C ILE A 149 0.26 -6.81 -3.13
N GLN A 150 1.36 -7.29 -2.59
CA GLN A 150 2.61 -6.55 -2.53
C GLN A 150 3.73 -7.38 -3.14
N ILE A 151 4.62 -6.73 -3.88
CA ILE A 151 5.72 -7.42 -4.56
C ILE A 151 7.04 -6.85 -4.07
N LEU A 152 7.79 -7.66 -3.35
CA LEU A 152 9.15 -7.37 -2.91
C LEU A 152 10.11 -7.77 -4.03
N LYS A 153 10.65 -6.77 -4.72
CA LYS A 153 11.50 -6.99 -5.89
C LYS A 153 12.98 -7.08 -5.53
N ASP A 154 13.37 -6.55 -4.38
CA ASP A 154 14.75 -6.49 -3.94
C ASP A 154 15.09 -7.56 -2.93
N ALA A 155 16.31 -8.09 -3.00
CA ALA A 155 16.80 -9.11 -2.09
C ALA A 155 16.82 -8.62 -0.62
N SER A 156 17.04 -7.34 -0.37
CA SER A 156 17.02 -6.76 0.98
C SER A 156 15.63 -6.85 1.62
N ALA A 157 14.58 -6.51 0.89
CA ALA A 157 13.21 -6.61 1.36
C ALA A 157 12.74 -8.07 1.48
N ALA A 158 13.29 -8.95 0.64
CA ALA A 158 12.97 -10.37 0.63
C ALA A 158 13.80 -11.21 1.62
N ALA A 159 14.86 -10.64 2.21
CA ALA A 159 15.83 -11.36 3.06
C ALA A 159 15.20 -12.07 4.26
N ILE A 160 14.11 -11.53 4.81
CA ILE A 160 13.37 -12.15 5.92
C ILE A 160 12.79 -13.52 5.58
N TYR A 161 12.60 -13.82 4.28
CA TYR A 161 12.09 -15.11 3.80
C TYR A 161 13.21 -16.09 3.39
N GLY A 162 14.49 -15.68 3.59
CA GLY A 162 15.67 -16.49 3.34
C GLY A 162 16.00 -16.69 1.86
N SER A 163 16.83 -17.68 1.55
CA SER A 163 17.36 -17.94 0.20
C SER A 163 16.27 -18.25 -0.84
N ARG A 164 15.12 -18.76 -0.42
CA ARG A 164 13.97 -19.04 -1.31
C ARG A 164 13.36 -17.77 -1.92
N ALA A 165 13.64 -16.62 -1.33
CA ALA A 165 13.15 -15.32 -1.77
C ALA A 165 14.12 -14.61 -2.73
N SER A 166 15.17 -15.26 -3.19
CA SER A 166 16.19 -14.66 -4.08
C SER A 166 15.61 -14.12 -5.39
N ASN A 167 14.54 -14.70 -5.88
CA ASN A 167 13.83 -14.29 -7.10
C ASN A 167 12.70 -13.30 -6.86
N GLY A 168 12.60 -12.76 -5.62
CA GLY A 168 11.54 -11.87 -5.17
C GLY A 168 10.42 -12.60 -4.44
N VAL A 169 9.56 -11.83 -3.78
CA VAL A 169 8.44 -12.34 -2.99
C VAL A 169 7.16 -11.62 -3.40
N ILE A 170 6.09 -12.39 -3.53
CA ILE A 170 4.74 -11.88 -3.73
C ILE A 170 3.97 -12.14 -2.43
N LEU A 171 3.69 -11.06 -1.70
CA LEU A 171 2.90 -11.09 -0.48
C LEU A 171 1.43 -10.88 -0.83
N ILE A 172 0.59 -11.76 -0.35
CA ILE A 172 -0.86 -11.68 -0.51
C ILE A 172 -1.46 -11.63 0.88
N THR A 173 -2.26 -10.60 1.13
CA THR A 173 -3.07 -10.50 2.35
C THR A 173 -4.51 -10.78 1.99
N THR A 174 -5.15 -11.64 2.76
CA THR A 174 -6.56 -11.98 2.55
C THR A 174 -7.48 -11.09 3.37
N LYS A 175 -8.72 -10.99 2.91
CA LYS A 175 -9.77 -10.31 3.65
C LYS A 175 -10.06 -11.07 4.93
N LYS A 176 -10.08 -10.36 6.05
CA LYS A 176 -10.53 -10.94 7.31
C LYS A 176 -12.03 -11.16 7.24
N GLY A 177 -12.47 -12.38 7.54
CA GLY A 177 -13.88 -12.66 7.72
C GLY A 177 -14.47 -11.81 8.87
N THR A 178 -15.63 -11.23 8.65
CA THR A 178 -16.43 -10.53 9.65
C THR A 178 -17.27 -11.51 10.44
#